data_5bf1e2817852660dd0791b5bc57e1649
#
_entry.id   5bf1e2817852660dd0791b5bc57e1649
#
_cell.length_a   1.000
_cell.length_b   1.000
_cell.length_c   1.000
_cell.angle_alpha   90.00
_cell.angle_beta   90.00
_cell.angle_gamma   90.00
#
_symmetry.space_group_name_H-M   'P 1'
#
loop_
_entity.id
_entity.type
_entity.pdbx_description
1 polymer ?
#
loop_
_entity_poly.entity_id
_entity_poly.type
_entity_poly.pdbx_seq_one_letter_code
_entity_poly.pdbx_strand_id
1 'polypeptide(L)'
;MNRNYVEIESVEALRPLLVKGAILRHYAFQSVDFEVVANEATEVTYTDCIFFGCKIPEKMRPRIDANCYIFPLLPRPYNMFVSKLYSAEQLYAGYDPAREDSIKDCFDSKVYAHYLAKGKSASDIGETLSRSLHDHSISDALHDMLSEYDERDVVAVMGGHSLSRADAVYTDVARLSKRLTERGRLMVSGGGPGAMEATHLGAWFAGRDEEEVLQAVSILKAAPRFEDKGWLALAFEVMARYPRCEKYRSIGIPTWFYGHEPATPFASHIAKYFDNSIREDGLLAIAKGGVVYSPGSAGTMQEIFQDAAQNHYKTFGFASPMVFLGEDYWSRQMPVYPLLESLRTEGRYKNLILTLTDSVDEAVEALESEW
;
A
#
# COMPACT_ATOMS: atom_id res chain seq x y z
N MET A 1 29.00 14.10 -3.67
CA MET A 1 28.46 14.73 -2.45
C MET A 1 27.01 14.26 -2.33
N ASN A 2 26.74 13.44 -1.34
CA ASN A 2 25.34 13.04 -1.03
C ASN A 2 24.68 14.29 -0.41
N ARG A 3 23.85 14.98 -1.16
CA ARG A 3 23.02 16.08 -0.64
C ARG A 3 21.71 15.46 -0.14
N ASN A 4 21.72 14.95 1.07
CA ASN A 4 20.48 14.54 1.71
C ASN A 4 19.72 15.78 2.12
N TYR A 5 18.52 15.97 1.58
CA TYR A 5 17.59 17.00 2.04
C TYR A 5 16.94 16.55 3.34
N VAL A 6 16.66 17.52 4.22
CA VAL A 6 15.84 17.30 5.41
C VAL A 6 14.40 17.62 5.02
N GLU A 7 13.52 16.65 5.18
CA GLU A 7 12.11 16.78 4.80
C GLU A 7 11.29 17.49 5.87
N ILE A 8 10.44 18.41 5.42
CA ILE A 8 9.52 19.20 6.25
C ILE A 8 8.12 19.11 5.64
N GLU A 9 7.22 18.44 6.31
CA GLU A 9 5.89 18.09 5.82
C GLU A 9 4.75 18.81 6.55
N SER A 10 5.07 19.62 7.56
CA SER A 10 4.06 20.34 8.32
C SER A 10 4.54 21.72 8.77
N VAL A 11 3.58 22.59 9.07
CA VAL A 11 3.87 23.92 9.64
C VAL A 11 4.48 23.79 11.03
N GLU A 12 4.10 22.78 11.79
CA GLU A 12 4.62 22.48 13.12
C GLU A 12 6.11 22.15 13.07
N ALA A 13 6.54 21.31 12.12
CA ALA A 13 7.94 20.96 11.90
C ALA A 13 8.76 22.14 11.33
N LEU A 14 8.13 23.00 10.52
CA LEU A 14 8.74 24.19 9.96
C LEU A 14 9.00 25.28 11.02
N ARG A 15 8.05 25.51 11.92
CA ARG A 15 8.05 26.67 12.83
C ARG A 15 9.34 26.84 13.66
N PRO A 16 9.97 25.80 14.23
CA PRO A 16 11.23 25.90 14.96
C PRO A 16 12.41 26.38 14.10
N LEU A 17 12.34 26.21 12.78
CA LEU A 17 13.40 26.60 11.85
C LEU A 17 13.31 28.07 11.44
N LEU A 18 12.17 28.74 11.64
CA LEU A 18 11.90 30.11 11.24
C LEU A 18 12.49 31.13 12.21
N VAL A 19 13.81 31.04 12.46
CA VAL A 19 14.54 31.99 13.30
C VAL A 19 14.96 33.17 12.44
N LYS A 20 14.69 34.40 12.93
CA LYS A 20 15.02 35.63 12.21
C LYS A 20 16.49 35.68 11.77
N GLY A 21 16.71 35.88 10.47
CA GLY A 21 18.05 35.95 9.86
C GLY A 21 18.67 34.58 9.58
N ALA A 22 17.98 33.46 9.86
CA ALA A 22 18.47 32.11 9.54
C ALA A 22 18.56 31.90 8.00
N ILE A 23 19.48 31.03 7.61
CA ILE A 23 19.61 30.51 6.24
C ILE A 23 19.29 29.05 6.29
N LEU A 24 18.15 28.65 5.70
CA LEU A 24 17.77 27.27 5.53
C LEU A 24 18.38 26.72 4.24
N ARG A 25 19.11 25.61 4.37
CA ARG A 25 19.81 24.98 3.25
C ARG A 25 19.59 23.48 3.28
N HIS A 26 19.35 22.88 2.10
CA HIS A 26 19.10 21.46 1.92
C HIS A 26 17.84 20.96 2.67
N TYR A 27 16.76 21.72 2.60
CA TYR A 27 15.44 21.33 3.05
C TYR A 27 14.52 21.02 1.86
N ALA A 28 13.72 19.98 1.98
CA ALA A 28 12.62 19.66 1.09
C ALA A 28 11.29 19.93 1.82
N PHE A 29 10.56 20.94 1.39
CA PHE A 29 9.26 21.29 1.96
C PHE A 29 8.16 20.67 1.10
N GLN A 30 7.30 19.82 1.70
CA GLN A 30 6.27 19.09 0.98
C GLN A 30 4.88 19.45 1.49
N SER A 31 4.03 20.00 0.62
CA SER A 31 2.65 20.42 0.90
C SER A 31 2.50 21.39 2.09
N VAL A 32 3.55 22.13 2.43
CA VAL A 32 3.54 23.08 3.55
C VAL A 32 2.82 24.38 3.14
N ASP A 33 1.89 24.83 3.99
CA ASP A 33 1.22 26.12 3.84
C ASP A 33 2.01 27.23 4.53
N PHE A 34 2.90 27.91 3.79
CA PHE A 34 3.69 29.03 4.32
C PHE A 34 2.85 30.30 4.56
N GLU A 35 1.61 30.38 4.08
CA GLU A 35 0.72 31.52 4.39
C GLU A 35 0.42 31.61 5.90
N VAL A 36 0.34 30.44 6.57
CA VAL A 36 0.10 30.33 8.02
C VAL A 36 1.23 30.95 8.85
N VAL A 37 2.44 30.98 8.34
CA VAL A 37 3.68 31.48 8.99
C VAL A 37 4.37 32.56 8.16
N ALA A 38 3.59 33.28 7.35
CA ALA A 38 4.11 34.15 6.31
C ALA A 38 5.03 35.29 6.85
N ASN A 39 4.82 35.77 8.06
CA ASN A 39 5.67 36.83 8.65
C ASN A 39 7.04 36.26 9.03
N GLU A 40 7.06 35.13 9.75
CA GLU A 40 8.28 34.46 10.16
C GLU A 40 9.06 33.95 8.94
N ALA A 41 8.38 33.39 7.95
CA ALA A 41 8.97 32.84 6.74
C ALA A 41 9.70 33.93 5.87
N THR A 42 9.29 35.18 5.97
CA THR A 42 9.97 36.31 5.27
C THR A 42 11.23 36.79 5.99
N GLU A 43 11.46 36.41 7.23
CA GLU A 43 12.66 36.74 8.00
C GLU A 43 13.83 35.78 7.76
N VAL A 44 13.58 34.69 6.98
CA VAL A 44 14.52 33.58 6.72
C VAL A 44 14.90 33.61 5.23
N THR A 45 16.12 33.18 4.88
CA THR A 45 16.57 32.97 3.51
C THR A 45 16.62 31.48 3.20
N TYR A 46 16.17 31.09 2.01
CA TYR A 46 16.14 29.72 1.54
C TYR A 46 17.14 29.56 0.38
N THR A 47 18.04 28.58 0.52
CA THR A 47 19.07 28.30 -0.50
C THR A 47 19.26 26.79 -0.67
N ASP A 48 19.44 26.31 -1.89
CA ASP A 48 19.49 24.88 -2.20
C ASP A 48 18.34 24.08 -1.56
N CYS A 49 17.12 24.63 -1.58
CA CYS A 49 15.91 24.00 -1.04
C CYS A 49 14.98 23.54 -2.17
N ILE A 50 14.06 22.64 -1.84
CA ILE A 50 13.01 22.16 -2.76
C ILE A 50 11.65 22.44 -2.12
N PHE A 51 10.69 22.93 -2.92
CA PHE A 51 9.33 23.22 -2.51
C PHE A 51 8.37 22.38 -3.37
N PHE A 52 7.77 21.36 -2.80
CA PHE A 52 6.81 20.47 -3.46
C PHE A 52 5.39 20.85 -3.05
N GLY A 53 4.62 21.47 -3.95
CA GLY A 53 3.22 21.79 -3.73
C GLY A 53 2.93 22.74 -2.58
N CYS A 54 3.93 23.51 -2.15
CA CYS A 54 3.80 24.46 -1.06
C CYS A 54 3.00 25.71 -1.48
N LYS A 55 2.23 26.27 -0.56
CA LYS A 55 1.67 27.60 -0.71
C LYS A 55 2.69 28.63 -0.26
N ILE A 56 3.29 29.33 -1.23
CA ILE A 56 4.38 30.28 -1.01
C ILE A 56 3.82 31.72 -1.12
N PRO A 57 3.82 32.51 -0.03
CA PRO A 57 3.41 33.90 -0.07
C PRO A 57 4.29 34.72 -1.03
N GLU A 58 3.70 35.65 -1.76
CA GLU A 58 4.46 36.56 -2.69
C GLU A 58 5.62 37.30 -1.98
N LYS A 59 5.39 37.72 -0.74
CA LYS A 59 6.41 38.41 0.07
C LYS A 59 7.60 37.52 0.47
N MET A 60 7.46 36.21 0.40
CA MET A 60 8.52 35.22 0.69
C MET A 60 9.41 34.98 -0.53
N ARG A 61 8.91 35.18 -1.76
CA ARG A 61 9.65 34.91 -3.01
C ARG A 61 11.03 35.52 -3.09
N PRO A 62 11.27 36.80 -2.67
CA PRO A 62 12.60 37.38 -2.67
C PRO A 62 13.61 36.75 -1.71
N ARG A 63 13.14 35.86 -0.80
CA ARG A 63 13.97 35.14 0.15
C ARG A 63 14.39 33.75 -0.36
N ILE A 64 13.84 33.30 -1.49
CA ILE A 64 14.14 32.02 -2.14
C ILE A 64 15.17 32.31 -3.24
N ASP A 65 16.36 31.74 -3.11
CA ASP A 65 17.42 31.99 -4.10
C ASP A 65 17.22 31.15 -5.39
N ALA A 66 18.03 31.46 -6.40
CA ALA A 66 17.92 30.82 -7.73
C ALA A 66 18.32 29.33 -7.74
N ASN A 67 18.94 28.82 -6.67
CA ASN A 67 19.31 27.41 -6.55
C ASN A 67 18.20 26.54 -5.94
N CYS A 68 17.06 27.16 -5.55
CA CYS A 68 15.90 26.44 -5.06
C CYS A 68 15.02 25.96 -6.21
N TYR A 69 14.39 24.80 -6.03
CA TYR A 69 13.41 24.27 -6.98
C TYR A 69 12.00 24.40 -6.41
N ILE A 70 11.08 24.92 -7.21
CA ILE A 70 9.68 25.11 -6.84
C ILE A 70 8.80 24.32 -7.80
N PHE A 71 8.10 23.33 -7.29
CA PHE A 71 7.12 22.52 -8.01
C PHE A 71 5.71 22.93 -7.55
N PRO A 72 4.95 23.66 -8.37
CA PRO A 72 3.63 24.13 -8.00
C PRO A 72 2.59 23.01 -8.02
N LEU A 73 1.52 23.17 -7.23
CA LEU A 73 0.32 22.34 -7.39
C LEU A 73 -0.38 22.66 -8.70
N LEU A 74 -0.64 21.61 -9.50
CA LEU A 74 -1.54 21.74 -10.65
C LEU A 74 -2.99 21.44 -10.21
N PRO A 75 -4.01 22.06 -10.86
CA PRO A 75 -5.41 21.84 -10.51
C PRO A 75 -5.87 20.42 -10.91
N ARG A 76 -5.73 19.49 -10.00
CA ARG A 76 -6.13 18.07 -10.13
C ARG A 76 -7.06 17.70 -8.98
N PRO A 77 -7.91 16.66 -9.13
CA PRO A 77 -8.75 16.18 -8.03
C PRO A 77 -7.98 15.39 -6.97
N TYR A 78 -6.66 15.29 -7.10
CA TYR A 78 -5.74 14.64 -6.17
C TYR A 78 -4.52 15.54 -5.89
N ASN A 79 -3.91 15.37 -4.72
CA ASN A 79 -2.64 16.01 -4.40
C ASN A 79 -1.49 15.22 -5.04
N MET A 80 -0.61 15.91 -5.80
CA MET A 80 0.58 15.29 -6.40
C MET A 80 1.72 15.08 -5.41
N PHE A 81 1.66 15.73 -4.26
CA PHE A 81 2.73 15.77 -3.27
C PHE A 81 2.18 15.34 -1.91
N VAL A 82 1.65 14.11 -1.87
CA VAL A 82 1.19 13.50 -0.61
C VAL A 82 2.41 13.13 0.23
N SER A 83 2.42 13.52 1.49
CA SER A 83 3.52 13.24 2.42
C SER A 83 3.28 11.99 3.28
N LYS A 84 2.08 11.39 3.18
CA LYS A 84 1.70 10.19 3.93
C LYS A 84 0.83 9.29 3.09
N LEU A 85 0.90 7.99 3.35
CA LEU A 85 0.00 7.02 2.74
C LEU A 85 -1.46 7.34 3.08
N TYR A 86 -2.36 7.00 2.17
CA TYR A 86 -3.80 7.19 2.38
C TYR A 86 -4.32 6.31 3.51
N SER A 87 -5.39 6.75 4.14
CA SER A 87 -6.24 5.92 4.99
C SER A 87 -7.56 5.59 4.27
N ALA A 88 -8.30 4.60 4.79
CA ALA A 88 -9.63 4.30 4.27
C ALA A 88 -10.58 5.50 4.40
N GLU A 89 -10.50 6.25 5.51
CA GLU A 89 -11.31 7.44 5.75
C GLU A 89 -11.04 8.54 4.70
N GLN A 90 -9.80 8.68 4.26
CA GLN A 90 -9.44 9.64 3.21
C GLN A 90 -9.95 9.19 1.85
N LEU A 91 -9.73 7.93 1.46
CA LEU A 91 -10.19 7.42 0.16
C LEU A 91 -11.72 7.42 0.06
N TYR A 92 -12.40 7.04 1.13
CA TYR A 92 -13.86 6.98 1.19
C TYR A 92 -14.52 8.25 1.78
N ALA A 93 -13.77 9.36 1.88
CA ALA A 93 -14.32 10.63 2.32
C ALA A 93 -15.52 11.05 1.43
N GLY A 94 -16.68 11.23 2.04
CA GLY A 94 -17.95 11.50 1.36
C GLY A 94 -18.84 10.27 1.16
N TYR A 95 -18.38 9.06 1.48
CA TYR A 95 -19.20 7.85 1.50
C TYR A 95 -20.08 7.80 2.75
N ASP A 96 -21.36 7.48 2.56
CA ASP A 96 -22.35 7.25 3.61
C ASP A 96 -22.84 5.78 3.52
N PRO A 97 -22.50 4.90 4.47
CA PRO A 97 -22.89 3.50 4.43
C PRO A 97 -24.40 3.26 4.34
N ALA A 98 -25.23 4.22 4.76
CA ALA A 98 -26.68 4.15 4.63
C ALA A 98 -27.17 4.46 3.20
N ARG A 99 -26.32 5.06 2.36
CA ARG A 99 -26.61 5.43 0.97
C ARG A 99 -25.55 4.87 0.04
N GLU A 100 -25.76 3.67 -0.43
CA GLU A 100 -24.79 2.95 -1.27
C GLU A 100 -24.32 3.76 -2.50
N ASP A 101 -25.18 4.52 -3.12
CA ASP A 101 -24.87 5.35 -4.28
C ASP A 101 -23.92 6.52 -3.96
N SER A 102 -23.70 6.82 -2.67
CA SER A 102 -22.75 7.84 -2.22
C SER A 102 -21.29 7.47 -2.46
N ILE A 103 -20.99 6.20 -2.76
CA ILE A 103 -19.64 5.76 -3.12
C ILE A 103 -19.05 6.56 -4.30
N LYS A 104 -19.89 6.98 -5.26
CA LYS A 104 -19.49 7.83 -6.39
C LYS A 104 -19.04 9.24 -5.97
N ASP A 105 -19.44 9.67 -4.78
CA ASP A 105 -19.13 10.99 -4.23
C ASP A 105 -17.87 11.00 -3.38
N CYS A 106 -17.29 9.82 -3.09
CA CYS A 106 -16.05 9.73 -2.32
C CYS A 106 -14.83 10.18 -3.13
N PHE A 107 -13.74 10.49 -2.42
CA PHE A 107 -12.50 10.96 -3.03
C PHE A 107 -11.95 9.97 -4.07
N ASP A 108 -11.88 8.69 -3.71
CA ASP A 108 -11.36 7.62 -4.58
C ASP A 108 -12.10 7.53 -5.92
N SER A 109 -13.44 7.54 -5.88
CA SER A 109 -14.29 7.49 -7.08
C SER A 109 -14.15 8.74 -7.95
N LYS A 110 -13.96 9.91 -7.34
CA LYS A 110 -13.73 11.17 -8.09
C LYS A 110 -12.39 11.16 -8.82
N VAL A 111 -11.34 10.66 -8.16
CA VAL A 111 -10.02 10.50 -8.79
C VAL A 111 -10.11 9.48 -9.93
N TYR A 112 -10.79 8.34 -9.71
CA TYR A 112 -10.96 7.32 -10.75
C TYR A 112 -11.76 7.83 -11.95
N ALA A 113 -12.86 8.57 -11.72
CA ALA A 113 -13.63 9.19 -12.79
C ALA A 113 -12.78 10.19 -13.63
N HIS A 114 -11.94 10.99 -12.97
CA HIS A 114 -10.98 11.87 -13.66
C HIS A 114 -9.95 11.06 -14.46
N TYR A 115 -9.40 9.99 -13.86
CA TYR A 115 -8.44 9.10 -14.52
C TYR A 115 -9.01 8.51 -15.82
N LEU A 116 -10.26 8.02 -15.79
CA LEU A 116 -10.95 7.51 -16.97
C LEU A 116 -11.21 8.60 -18.01
N ALA A 117 -11.66 9.78 -17.57
CA ALA A 117 -11.94 10.92 -18.46
C ALA A 117 -10.69 11.41 -19.21
N LYS A 118 -9.52 11.35 -18.58
CA LYS A 118 -8.22 11.71 -19.17
C LYS A 118 -7.60 10.57 -19.98
N GLY A 119 -8.10 9.34 -19.82
CA GLY A 119 -7.55 8.11 -20.39
C GLY A 119 -6.45 7.48 -19.55
N LYS A 120 -6.38 6.14 -19.57
CA LYS A 120 -5.31 5.38 -18.87
C LYS A 120 -3.93 5.81 -19.36
N SER A 121 -3.77 5.98 -20.68
CA SER A 121 -2.58 6.57 -21.32
C SER A 121 -2.91 8.01 -21.74
N ALA A 122 -2.90 8.95 -20.79
CA ALA A 122 -3.23 10.34 -21.06
C ALA A 122 -2.25 10.97 -22.05
N SER A 123 -2.78 11.80 -22.97
CA SER A 123 -1.97 12.57 -23.94
C SER A 123 -1.55 13.95 -23.40
N ASP A 124 -2.20 14.42 -22.33
CA ASP A 124 -1.88 15.70 -21.67
C ASP A 124 -0.62 15.53 -20.83
N ILE A 125 0.46 16.22 -21.20
CA ILE A 125 1.75 16.17 -20.49
C ILE A 125 1.63 16.65 -19.03
N GLY A 126 0.74 17.60 -18.73
CA GLY A 126 0.48 18.05 -17.37
C GLY A 126 -0.18 16.95 -16.53
N GLU A 127 -1.05 16.14 -17.15
CA GLU A 127 -1.69 15.01 -16.48
C GLU A 127 -0.70 13.86 -16.21
N THR A 128 0.11 13.48 -17.21
CA THR A 128 1.09 12.40 -17.03
C THR A 128 2.14 12.78 -16.00
N LEU A 129 2.64 14.02 -16.01
CA LEU A 129 3.56 14.53 -15.01
C LEU A 129 2.93 14.51 -13.60
N SER A 130 1.67 14.97 -13.48
CA SER A 130 0.97 14.98 -12.19
C SER A 130 0.84 13.58 -11.59
N ARG A 131 0.52 12.58 -12.42
CA ARG A 131 0.43 11.16 -11.99
C ARG A 131 1.80 10.63 -11.55
N SER A 132 2.86 10.91 -12.31
CA SER A 132 4.21 10.47 -11.98
C SER A 132 4.73 11.11 -10.67
N LEU A 133 4.43 12.40 -10.44
CA LEU A 133 4.79 13.08 -9.19
C LEU A 133 3.99 12.52 -8.00
N HIS A 134 2.71 12.22 -8.20
CA HIS A 134 1.89 11.55 -7.18
C HIS A 134 2.47 10.18 -6.82
N ASP A 135 2.76 9.35 -7.82
CA ASP A 135 3.27 8.00 -7.62
C ASP A 135 4.66 8.00 -6.98
N HIS A 136 5.50 8.99 -7.33
CA HIS A 136 6.76 9.23 -6.63
C HIS A 136 6.53 9.55 -5.15
N SER A 137 5.61 10.47 -4.84
CA SER A 137 5.31 10.87 -3.46
C SER A 137 4.71 9.72 -2.64
N ILE A 138 3.88 8.85 -3.25
CA ILE A 138 3.39 7.62 -2.59
C ILE A 138 4.54 6.65 -2.32
N SER A 139 5.49 6.51 -3.26
CA SER A 139 6.66 5.63 -3.08
C SER A 139 7.57 6.14 -1.96
N ASP A 140 7.73 7.44 -1.84
CA ASP A 140 8.48 8.11 -0.78
C ASP A 140 7.84 7.87 0.59
N ALA A 141 6.55 8.18 0.73
CA ALA A 141 5.78 7.91 1.96
C ALA A 141 5.73 6.41 2.33
N LEU A 142 5.74 5.51 1.33
CA LEU A 142 5.86 4.07 1.57
C LEU A 142 7.23 3.70 2.11
N HIS A 143 8.29 4.27 1.55
CA HIS A 143 9.66 4.05 2.02
C HIS A 143 9.84 4.52 3.46
N ASP A 144 9.33 5.68 3.82
CA ASP A 144 9.37 6.22 5.18
C ASP A 144 8.71 5.25 6.17
N MET A 145 7.51 4.77 5.84
CA MET A 145 6.83 3.78 6.67
C MET A 145 7.59 2.46 6.80
N LEU A 146 8.17 1.97 5.71
CA LEU A 146 8.95 0.73 5.71
C LEU A 146 10.25 0.87 6.50
N SER A 147 10.81 2.08 6.61
CA SER A 147 12.03 2.33 7.38
C SER A 147 11.87 2.08 8.90
N GLU A 148 10.63 1.99 9.38
CA GLU A 148 10.31 1.64 10.77
C GLU A 148 10.38 0.12 11.05
N TYR A 149 10.56 -0.72 10.02
CA TYR A 149 10.55 -2.19 10.11
C TYR A 149 11.87 -2.79 9.62
N ASP A 150 12.22 -3.96 10.15
CA ASP A 150 13.21 -4.78 9.47
C ASP A 150 12.63 -5.26 8.12
N GLU A 151 13.44 -5.25 7.07
CA GLU A 151 12.98 -5.63 5.74
C GLU A 151 12.45 -7.07 5.66
N ARG A 152 12.96 -7.97 6.55
CA ARG A 152 12.50 -9.36 6.66
C ARG A 152 11.20 -9.53 7.45
N ASP A 153 10.69 -8.46 8.06
CA ASP A 153 9.39 -8.48 8.72
C ASP A 153 8.23 -8.17 7.77
N VAL A 154 8.50 -7.80 6.53
CA VAL A 154 7.48 -7.47 5.52
C VAL A 154 7.05 -8.72 4.78
N VAL A 155 5.83 -9.19 5.02
CA VAL A 155 5.25 -10.40 4.41
C VAL A 155 4.08 -10.03 3.51
N ALA A 156 4.10 -10.54 2.27
CA ALA A 156 3.00 -10.32 1.32
C ALA A 156 2.03 -11.51 1.26
N VAL A 157 0.77 -11.20 0.98
CA VAL A 157 -0.21 -12.21 0.52
C VAL A 157 -0.65 -11.83 -0.89
N MET A 158 -0.42 -12.74 -1.83
CA MET A 158 -0.88 -12.67 -3.21
C MET A 158 -2.02 -13.65 -3.42
N GLY A 159 -3.05 -13.24 -4.18
CA GLY A 159 -4.19 -14.10 -4.43
C GLY A 159 -5.32 -13.39 -5.17
N GLY A 160 -6.36 -14.14 -5.50
CA GLY A 160 -7.44 -13.67 -6.36
C GLY A 160 -8.33 -12.60 -5.70
N HIS A 161 -8.64 -11.53 -6.45
CA HIS A 161 -9.67 -10.56 -6.09
C HIS A 161 -11.08 -11.17 -6.04
N SER A 162 -11.28 -12.27 -6.76
CA SER A 162 -12.55 -12.99 -6.85
C SER A 162 -12.80 -13.96 -5.69
N LEU A 163 -11.84 -14.14 -4.76
CA LEU A 163 -12.03 -14.95 -3.57
C LEU A 163 -13.19 -14.39 -2.76
N SER A 164 -14.20 -15.24 -2.54
CA SER A 164 -15.41 -14.85 -1.82
C SER A 164 -15.16 -14.78 -0.31
N ARG A 165 -15.77 -13.80 0.38
CA ARG A 165 -15.81 -13.76 1.85
C ARG A 165 -16.47 -15.00 2.46
N ALA A 166 -17.23 -15.79 1.66
CA ALA A 166 -17.84 -17.05 2.08
C ALA A 166 -16.89 -18.26 1.99
N ASP A 167 -15.80 -18.15 1.23
CA ASP A 167 -14.85 -19.24 1.05
C ASP A 167 -14.05 -19.49 2.33
N ALA A 168 -13.72 -20.77 2.61
CA ALA A 168 -12.90 -21.13 3.76
C ALA A 168 -11.52 -20.47 3.69
N VAL A 169 -10.91 -20.45 2.51
CA VAL A 169 -9.60 -19.84 2.27
C VAL A 169 -9.55 -18.35 2.65
N TYR A 170 -10.66 -17.60 2.49
CA TYR A 170 -10.73 -16.22 2.96
C TYR A 170 -10.50 -16.13 4.48
N THR A 171 -11.15 -17.02 5.23
CA THR A 171 -10.99 -17.10 6.68
C THR A 171 -9.56 -17.53 7.06
N ASP A 172 -8.98 -18.49 6.33
CA ASP A 172 -7.62 -18.98 6.59
C ASP A 172 -6.57 -17.90 6.32
N VAL A 173 -6.72 -17.11 5.25
CA VAL A 173 -5.85 -15.95 4.98
C VAL A 173 -5.98 -14.90 6.09
N ALA A 174 -7.20 -14.62 6.57
CA ALA A 174 -7.39 -13.67 7.67
C ALA A 174 -6.75 -14.17 8.98
N ARG A 175 -6.88 -15.46 9.31
CA ARG A 175 -6.23 -16.08 10.47
C ARG A 175 -4.71 -16.03 10.37
N LEU A 176 -4.16 -16.40 9.22
CA LEU A 176 -2.72 -16.35 8.95
C LEU A 176 -2.19 -14.93 9.13
N SER A 177 -2.81 -13.96 8.49
CA SER A 177 -2.41 -12.56 8.58
C SER A 177 -2.48 -12.01 10.01
N LYS A 178 -3.55 -12.35 10.76
CA LYS A 178 -3.67 -12.00 12.17
C LYS A 178 -2.48 -12.51 12.99
N ARG A 179 -2.17 -13.80 12.86
CA ARG A 179 -1.09 -14.46 13.62
C ARG A 179 0.28 -13.87 13.29
N LEU A 180 0.57 -13.62 12.01
CA LEU A 180 1.82 -13.00 11.58
C LEU A 180 1.94 -11.56 12.09
N THR A 181 0.85 -10.79 12.03
CA THR A 181 0.82 -9.41 12.57
C THR A 181 1.07 -9.38 14.08
N GLU A 182 0.51 -10.32 14.85
CA GLU A 182 0.74 -10.45 16.29
C GLU A 182 2.19 -10.79 16.64
N ARG A 183 2.90 -11.44 15.72
CA ARG A 183 4.33 -11.76 15.82
C ARG A 183 5.25 -10.66 15.30
N GLY A 184 4.70 -9.50 14.98
CA GLY A 184 5.45 -8.31 14.55
C GLY A 184 5.66 -8.19 13.05
N ARG A 185 5.08 -9.10 12.23
CA ARG A 185 5.17 -8.98 10.76
C ARG A 185 4.29 -7.86 10.23
N LEU A 186 4.79 -7.11 9.28
CA LEU A 186 4.02 -6.13 8.52
C LEU A 186 3.38 -6.80 7.31
N MET A 187 2.05 -6.94 7.33
CA MET A 187 1.33 -7.57 6.24
C MET A 187 1.09 -6.60 5.10
N VAL A 188 1.42 -7.02 3.88
CA VAL A 188 1.19 -6.24 2.66
C VAL A 188 0.40 -7.03 1.62
N SER A 189 -0.39 -6.37 0.80
CA SER A 189 -1.09 -6.98 -0.33
C SER A 189 -1.42 -5.95 -1.40
N GLY A 190 -2.00 -6.39 -2.54
CA GLY A 190 -2.48 -5.48 -3.57
C GLY A 190 -3.63 -4.56 -3.16
N GLY A 191 -4.13 -4.66 -1.93
CA GLY A 191 -5.06 -3.71 -1.32
C GLY A 191 -6.48 -3.69 -1.91
N GLY A 192 -6.85 -4.68 -2.72
CA GLY A 192 -8.18 -4.85 -3.31
C GLY A 192 -9.07 -5.82 -2.52
N PRO A 193 -10.15 -6.34 -3.15
CA PRO A 193 -11.04 -7.34 -2.56
C PRO A 193 -10.42 -8.74 -2.48
N GLY A 194 -11.16 -9.70 -1.96
CA GLY A 194 -10.80 -11.11 -1.92
C GLY A 194 -9.65 -11.42 -0.96
N ALA A 195 -8.62 -12.12 -1.43
CA ALA A 195 -7.46 -12.49 -0.61
C ALA A 195 -6.74 -11.26 -0.06
N MET A 196 -6.69 -10.17 -0.81
CA MET A 196 -6.11 -8.91 -0.39
C MET A 196 -6.88 -8.30 0.78
N GLU A 197 -8.22 -8.29 0.73
CA GLU A 197 -9.05 -7.85 1.85
C GLU A 197 -8.86 -8.75 3.08
N ALA A 198 -8.88 -10.07 2.89
CA ALA A 198 -8.68 -11.03 3.99
C ALA A 198 -7.37 -10.80 4.75
N THR A 199 -6.30 -10.46 4.02
CA THR A 199 -5.00 -10.09 4.60
C THR A 199 -5.13 -8.93 5.58
N HIS A 200 -5.79 -7.85 5.14
CA HIS A 200 -5.93 -6.65 5.96
C HIS A 200 -6.96 -6.82 7.08
N LEU A 201 -8.02 -7.61 6.85
CA LEU A 201 -8.94 -8.01 7.90
C LEU A 201 -8.20 -8.73 9.04
N GLY A 202 -7.33 -9.68 8.72
CA GLY A 202 -6.52 -10.37 9.72
C GLY A 202 -5.63 -9.41 10.52
N ALA A 203 -4.89 -8.54 9.85
CA ALA A 203 -4.05 -7.54 10.51
C ALA A 203 -4.88 -6.56 11.36
N TRP A 204 -6.08 -6.17 10.92
CA TRP A 204 -7.02 -5.33 11.66
C TRP A 204 -7.43 -5.96 13.00
N PHE A 205 -7.61 -7.29 13.02
CA PHE A 205 -8.01 -8.06 14.19
C PHE A 205 -6.84 -8.54 15.06
N ALA A 206 -5.61 -8.19 14.75
CA ALA A 206 -4.46 -8.54 15.59
C ALA A 206 -4.63 -7.99 17.03
N GLY A 207 -4.35 -8.84 18.01
CA GLY A 207 -4.56 -8.57 19.42
C GLY A 207 -5.98 -8.85 19.93
N ARG A 208 -6.90 -9.34 19.09
CA ARG A 208 -8.26 -9.78 19.45
C ARG A 208 -8.35 -11.29 19.43
N ASP A 209 -9.43 -11.81 20.03
CA ASP A 209 -9.70 -13.25 20.01
C ASP A 209 -10.04 -13.73 18.59
N GLU A 210 -9.69 -14.97 18.28
CA GLU A 210 -9.98 -15.58 16.98
C GLU A 210 -11.49 -15.70 16.71
N GLU A 211 -12.29 -15.87 17.76
CA GLU A 211 -13.74 -15.87 17.67
C GLU A 211 -14.30 -14.55 17.12
N GLU A 212 -13.70 -13.40 17.45
CA GLU A 212 -14.11 -12.11 16.90
C GLU A 212 -13.83 -12.01 15.39
N VAL A 213 -12.75 -12.63 14.90
CA VAL A 213 -12.48 -12.76 13.45
C VAL A 213 -13.60 -13.53 12.77
N LEU A 214 -13.98 -14.67 13.33
CA LEU A 214 -15.05 -15.50 12.77
C LEU A 214 -16.41 -14.79 12.77
N GLN A 215 -16.71 -14.02 13.83
CA GLN A 215 -17.91 -13.18 13.89
C GLN A 215 -17.88 -12.07 12.83
N ALA A 216 -16.74 -11.41 12.63
CA ALA A 216 -16.59 -10.42 11.59
C ALA A 216 -16.77 -11.01 10.19
N VAL A 217 -16.14 -12.14 9.90
CA VAL A 217 -16.31 -12.88 8.63
C VAL A 217 -17.77 -13.29 8.45
N SER A 218 -18.47 -13.69 9.51
CA SER A 218 -19.91 -14.03 9.44
C SER A 218 -20.76 -12.83 9.03
N ILE A 219 -20.44 -11.61 9.51
CA ILE A 219 -21.11 -10.37 9.08
C ILE A 219 -20.80 -10.11 7.59
N LEU A 220 -19.54 -10.17 7.20
CA LEU A 220 -19.09 -9.87 5.85
C LEU A 220 -19.66 -10.82 4.78
N LYS A 221 -19.96 -12.07 5.15
CA LYS A 221 -20.58 -13.08 4.27
C LYS A 221 -21.95 -12.70 3.72
N ALA A 222 -22.63 -11.69 4.29
CA ALA A 222 -23.90 -11.19 3.75
C ALA A 222 -23.74 -10.46 2.40
N ALA A 223 -22.52 -9.95 2.07
CA ALA A 223 -22.15 -9.50 0.74
C ALA A 223 -20.80 -10.14 0.38
N PRO A 224 -20.81 -11.36 -0.18
CA PRO A 224 -19.62 -12.19 -0.32
C PRO A 224 -18.64 -11.71 -1.37
N ARG A 225 -19.07 -10.92 -2.36
CA ARG A 225 -18.23 -10.40 -3.44
C ARG A 225 -18.30 -8.88 -3.49
N PHE A 226 -17.26 -8.24 -4.01
CA PHE A 226 -17.18 -6.77 -4.04
C PHE A 226 -18.21 -6.11 -4.97
N GLU A 227 -18.79 -6.86 -5.91
CA GLU A 227 -19.92 -6.42 -6.74
C GLU A 227 -21.27 -6.48 -6.01
N ASP A 228 -21.32 -7.18 -4.87
CA ASP A 228 -22.57 -7.33 -4.13
C ASP A 228 -22.92 -6.04 -3.40
N LYS A 229 -24.23 -5.75 -3.39
CA LYS A 229 -24.75 -4.61 -2.68
C LYS A 229 -24.40 -4.69 -1.19
N GLY A 230 -23.88 -3.59 -0.64
CA GLY A 230 -23.54 -3.49 0.78
C GLY A 230 -22.15 -4.03 1.14
N TRP A 231 -21.35 -4.48 0.17
CA TRP A 231 -20.00 -5.01 0.44
C TRP A 231 -19.15 -4.03 1.27
N LEU A 232 -19.09 -2.76 0.84
CA LEU A 232 -18.33 -1.73 1.52
C LEU A 232 -18.98 -1.32 2.85
N ALA A 233 -20.34 -1.23 2.89
CA ALA A 233 -21.06 -0.87 4.10
C ALA A 233 -20.83 -1.87 5.24
N LEU A 234 -20.84 -3.17 4.94
CA LEU A 234 -20.54 -4.22 5.92
C LEU A 234 -19.09 -4.15 6.42
N ALA A 235 -18.15 -3.77 5.57
CA ALA A 235 -16.78 -3.57 6.02
C ALA A 235 -16.68 -2.40 7.02
N PHE A 236 -17.33 -1.27 6.77
CA PHE A 236 -17.40 -0.16 7.72
C PHE A 236 -18.18 -0.51 8.99
N GLU A 237 -19.21 -1.35 8.90
CA GLU A 237 -19.91 -1.88 10.08
C GLU A 237 -18.97 -2.69 10.97
N VAL A 238 -18.19 -3.61 10.37
CA VAL A 238 -17.19 -4.40 11.08
C VAL A 238 -16.12 -3.52 11.72
N MET A 239 -15.61 -2.51 10.99
CA MET A 239 -14.62 -1.55 11.52
C MET A 239 -15.16 -0.77 12.72
N ALA A 240 -16.40 -0.31 12.64
CA ALA A 240 -17.04 0.41 13.74
C ALA A 240 -17.27 -0.46 14.98
N ARG A 241 -17.65 -1.74 14.76
CA ARG A 241 -17.91 -2.70 15.83
C ARG A 241 -16.63 -3.20 16.50
N TYR A 242 -15.55 -3.34 15.73
CA TYR A 242 -14.26 -3.85 16.16
C TYR A 242 -13.14 -2.86 15.81
N PRO A 243 -12.99 -1.74 16.55
CA PRO A 243 -11.94 -0.77 16.27
C PRO A 243 -10.55 -1.41 16.31
N ARG A 244 -9.68 -1.01 15.38
CA ARG A 244 -8.31 -1.49 15.25
C ARG A 244 -7.45 -1.10 16.46
N CYS A 245 -6.53 -1.97 16.86
CA CYS A 245 -5.44 -1.57 17.73
C CYS A 245 -4.37 -0.83 16.91
N GLU A 246 -4.08 0.42 17.27
CA GLU A 246 -3.13 1.30 16.54
C GLU A 246 -1.70 0.74 16.45
N LYS A 247 -1.33 -0.17 17.36
CA LYS A 247 -0.04 -0.86 17.33
C LYS A 247 0.15 -1.70 16.07
N TYR A 248 -0.92 -2.30 15.56
CA TYR A 248 -0.86 -3.22 14.43
C TYR A 248 -1.17 -2.50 13.12
N ARG A 249 -0.30 -2.66 12.16
CA ARG A 249 -0.39 -1.99 10.86
C ARG A 249 -0.34 -2.99 9.71
N SER A 250 -0.88 -2.58 8.58
CA SER A 250 -0.77 -3.30 7.31
C SER A 250 -0.82 -2.30 6.16
N ILE A 251 -0.27 -2.65 5.01
CA ILE A 251 -0.22 -1.75 3.85
C ILE A 251 -0.92 -2.39 2.67
N GLY A 252 -2.02 -1.79 2.22
CA GLY A 252 -2.64 -2.11 0.94
C GLY A 252 -2.00 -1.30 -0.18
N ILE A 253 -1.71 -1.94 -1.33
CA ILE A 253 -1.06 -1.28 -2.47
C ILE A 253 -1.94 -1.39 -3.72
N PRO A 254 -3.11 -0.70 -3.78
CA PRO A 254 -4.01 -0.71 -4.91
C PRO A 254 -3.57 0.26 -6.03
N THR A 255 -4.28 0.19 -7.16
CA THR A 255 -4.06 1.09 -8.29
C THR A 255 -5.37 1.60 -8.87
N TRP A 256 -5.38 2.87 -9.36
CA TRP A 256 -6.49 3.38 -10.17
C TRP A 256 -6.54 2.77 -11.58
N PHE A 257 -5.50 2.05 -12.02
CA PHE A 257 -5.55 1.31 -13.29
C PHE A 257 -6.67 0.24 -13.29
N TYR A 258 -6.91 -0.37 -12.14
CA TYR A 258 -8.02 -1.29 -11.83
C TYR A 258 -9.05 -0.65 -10.88
N GLY A 259 -9.28 0.66 -10.98
CA GLY A 259 -10.08 1.42 -10.02
C GLY A 259 -11.59 1.08 -9.99
N HIS A 260 -12.06 0.11 -10.79
CA HIS A 260 -13.37 -0.52 -10.63
C HIS A 260 -13.41 -1.51 -9.46
N GLU A 261 -12.24 -1.97 -8.99
CA GLU A 261 -12.11 -2.75 -7.78
C GLU A 261 -11.89 -1.78 -6.61
N PRO A 262 -12.75 -1.79 -5.58
CA PRO A 262 -12.60 -0.89 -4.43
C PRO A 262 -11.37 -1.29 -3.60
N ALA A 263 -10.65 -0.29 -3.07
CA ALA A 263 -9.61 -0.56 -2.10
C ALA A 263 -10.23 -1.14 -0.81
N THR A 264 -9.58 -2.14 -0.21
CA THR A 264 -10.07 -2.65 1.07
C THR A 264 -9.96 -1.60 2.17
N PRO A 265 -11.03 -1.34 2.96
CA PRO A 265 -10.97 -0.37 4.04
C PRO A 265 -10.22 -0.88 5.28
N PHE A 266 -9.94 -2.19 5.38
CA PHE A 266 -9.23 -2.78 6.52
C PHE A 266 -7.72 -2.50 6.52
N ALA A 267 -7.13 -2.07 5.41
CA ALA A 267 -5.74 -1.67 5.37
C ALA A 267 -5.52 -0.40 6.21
N SER A 268 -4.61 -0.45 7.18
CA SER A 268 -4.32 0.71 8.03
C SER A 268 -3.66 1.84 7.26
N HIS A 269 -2.90 1.50 6.22
CA HIS A 269 -2.24 2.43 5.31
C HIS A 269 -2.42 1.95 3.87
N ILE A 270 -2.62 2.88 2.94
CA ILE A 270 -2.93 2.55 1.55
C ILE A 270 -2.01 3.35 0.62
N ALA A 271 -1.10 2.64 -0.05
CA ALA A 271 -0.24 3.18 -1.10
C ALA A 271 -0.94 3.02 -2.45
N LYS A 272 -1.74 4.00 -2.87
CA LYS A 272 -2.52 3.90 -4.11
C LYS A 272 -1.83 4.60 -5.27
N TYR A 273 -1.57 3.87 -6.35
CA TYR A 273 -0.82 4.32 -7.52
C TYR A 273 -1.69 4.56 -8.75
N PHE A 274 -1.23 5.41 -9.66
CA PHE A 274 -1.76 5.49 -11.03
C PHE A 274 -1.11 4.47 -11.94
N ASP A 275 0.21 4.25 -11.82
CA ASP A 275 0.97 3.31 -12.63
C ASP A 275 0.94 1.91 -12.00
N ASN A 276 0.41 0.93 -12.77
CA ASN A 276 0.33 -0.44 -12.30
C ASN A 276 1.70 -1.14 -12.23
N SER A 277 2.63 -0.76 -13.11
CA SER A 277 3.97 -1.38 -13.14
C SER A 277 4.75 -1.08 -11.86
N ILE A 278 4.73 0.19 -11.42
CA ILE A 278 5.37 0.60 -10.16
C ILE A 278 4.74 -0.15 -8.98
N ARG A 279 3.42 -0.25 -8.97
CA ARG A 279 2.67 -0.97 -7.93
C ARG A 279 3.00 -2.45 -7.90
N GLU A 280 3.00 -3.12 -9.05
CA GLU A 280 3.13 -4.57 -9.17
C GLU A 280 4.55 -5.02 -8.83
N ASP A 281 5.55 -4.42 -9.46
CA ASP A 281 6.95 -4.70 -9.17
C ASP A 281 7.35 -4.28 -7.74
N GLY A 282 6.85 -3.13 -7.28
CA GLY A 282 7.15 -2.59 -5.96
C GLY A 282 6.63 -3.46 -4.82
N LEU A 283 5.46 -4.08 -4.98
CA LEU A 283 4.86 -4.94 -3.95
C LEU A 283 5.74 -6.16 -3.67
N LEU A 284 6.23 -6.84 -4.71
CA LEU A 284 7.12 -7.99 -4.54
C LEU A 284 8.52 -7.59 -4.05
N ALA A 285 9.00 -6.41 -4.47
CA ALA A 285 10.31 -5.92 -4.06
C ALA A 285 10.42 -5.62 -2.55
N ILE A 286 9.30 -5.27 -1.90
CA ILE A 286 9.27 -5.01 -0.45
C ILE A 286 8.94 -6.25 0.39
N ALA A 287 8.39 -7.31 -0.20
CA ALA A 287 7.93 -8.53 0.50
C ALA A 287 9.10 -9.47 0.85
N LYS A 288 10.11 -8.95 1.51
CA LYS A 288 11.37 -9.66 1.78
C LYS A 288 11.26 -10.68 2.93
N GLY A 289 10.21 -10.64 3.73
CA GLY A 289 9.90 -11.63 4.75
C GLY A 289 9.23 -12.89 4.22
N GLY A 290 8.87 -12.90 2.93
CA GLY A 290 8.22 -14.01 2.24
C GLY A 290 6.89 -13.65 1.61
N VAL A 291 6.42 -14.52 0.73
CA VAL A 291 5.14 -14.34 0.02
C VAL A 291 4.25 -15.57 0.22
N VAL A 292 3.01 -15.34 0.62
CA VAL A 292 1.97 -16.37 0.69
C VAL A 292 1.09 -16.27 -0.54
N TYR A 293 0.94 -17.35 -1.26
CA TYR A 293 0.07 -17.47 -2.42
C TYR A 293 -1.21 -18.20 -2.04
N SER A 294 -2.33 -17.49 -1.94
CA SER A 294 -3.66 -18.08 -1.88
C SER A 294 -4.21 -18.32 -3.29
N PRO A 295 -5.25 -19.15 -3.48
CA PRO A 295 -5.83 -19.38 -4.79
C PRO A 295 -6.08 -18.09 -5.57
N GLY A 296 -5.55 -18.04 -6.80
CA GLY A 296 -5.59 -16.86 -7.66
C GLY A 296 -5.42 -17.23 -9.13
N SER A 297 -5.51 -16.26 -10.03
CA SER A 297 -5.46 -16.49 -11.47
C SER A 297 -4.23 -15.83 -12.14
N ALA A 298 -4.41 -15.23 -13.31
CA ALA A 298 -3.31 -14.75 -14.15
C ALA A 298 -2.33 -13.79 -13.46
N GLY A 299 -2.84 -12.82 -12.68
CA GLY A 299 -1.97 -11.89 -11.94
C GLY A 299 -1.12 -12.63 -10.91
N THR A 300 -1.75 -13.53 -10.12
CA THR A 300 -1.04 -14.34 -9.12
C THR A 300 0.02 -15.25 -9.76
N MET A 301 -0.25 -15.80 -10.96
CA MET A 301 0.76 -16.57 -11.71
C MET A 301 1.96 -15.71 -12.11
N GLN A 302 1.74 -14.49 -12.56
CA GLN A 302 2.80 -13.52 -12.87
C GLN A 302 3.64 -13.23 -11.63
N GLU A 303 2.99 -12.93 -10.50
CA GLU A 303 3.63 -12.65 -9.20
C GLU A 303 4.49 -13.84 -8.73
N ILE A 304 4.01 -15.08 -8.86
CA ILE A 304 4.77 -16.30 -8.51
C ILE A 304 6.08 -16.40 -9.30
N PHE A 305 6.03 -16.22 -10.62
CA PHE A 305 7.24 -16.35 -11.44
C PHE A 305 8.19 -15.16 -11.28
N GLN A 306 7.68 -13.97 -11.00
CA GLN A 306 8.49 -12.80 -10.70
C GLN A 306 9.23 -13.00 -9.37
N ASP A 307 8.56 -13.43 -8.31
CA ASP A 307 9.17 -13.75 -7.02
C ASP A 307 10.17 -14.91 -7.13
N ALA A 308 9.81 -15.98 -7.85
CA ALA A 308 10.73 -17.07 -8.12
C ALA A 308 12.01 -16.60 -8.84
N ALA A 309 11.91 -15.63 -9.76
CA ALA A 309 13.06 -15.03 -10.41
C ALA A 309 13.90 -14.19 -9.44
N GLN A 310 13.27 -13.39 -8.58
CA GLN A 310 13.94 -12.60 -7.55
C GLN A 310 14.71 -13.51 -6.58
N ASN A 311 14.12 -14.62 -6.15
CA ASN A 311 14.75 -15.62 -5.30
C ASN A 311 15.90 -16.33 -6.03
N HIS A 312 15.71 -16.72 -7.30
CA HIS A 312 16.72 -17.36 -8.11
C HIS A 312 18.01 -16.53 -8.17
N TYR A 313 17.89 -15.24 -8.44
CA TYR A 313 19.03 -14.31 -8.56
C TYR A 313 19.46 -13.74 -7.21
N LYS A 314 18.74 -14.00 -6.12
CA LYS A 314 18.94 -13.32 -4.84
C LYS A 314 19.00 -11.80 -5.01
N THR A 315 18.03 -11.24 -5.73
CA THR A 315 17.99 -9.82 -6.11
C THR A 315 18.19 -8.88 -4.93
N PHE A 316 17.72 -9.28 -3.75
CA PHE A 316 17.85 -8.52 -2.49
C PHE A 316 18.95 -9.06 -1.56
N GLY A 317 19.90 -9.87 -2.08
CA GLY A 317 21.00 -10.44 -1.32
C GLY A 317 20.70 -11.80 -0.68
N PHE A 318 19.42 -12.19 -0.56
CA PHE A 318 18.96 -13.47 -0.02
C PHE A 318 17.71 -13.95 -0.77
N ALA A 319 17.27 -15.15 -0.49
CA ALA A 319 15.98 -15.69 -0.94
C ALA A 319 14.99 -15.69 0.23
N SER A 320 13.71 -15.54 -0.05
CA SER A 320 12.63 -15.54 0.93
C SER A 320 11.66 -16.71 0.72
N PRO A 321 10.89 -17.12 1.74
CA PRO A 321 9.91 -18.19 1.61
C PRO A 321 8.80 -17.88 0.61
N MET A 322 8.44 -18.88 -0.19
CA MET A 322 7.29 -18.91 -1.08
C MET A 322 6.30 -19.95 -0.55
N VAL A 323 5.25 -19.53 0.12
CA VAL A 323 4.27 -20.40 0.77
C VAL A 323 3.01 -20.47 -0.06
N PHE A 324 2.63 -21.67 -0.50
CA PHE A 324 1.46 -21.94 -1.30
C PHE A 324 0.35 -22.49 -0.39
N LEU A 325 -0.66 -21.68 -0.13
CA LEU A 325 -1.82 -22.07 0.68
C LEU A 325 -2.90 -22.64 -0.24
N GLY A 326 -3.22 -23.95 -0.06
CA GLY A 326 -4.18 -24.69 -0.87
C GLY A 326 -3.51 -25.80 -1.68
N GLU A 327 -3.29 -26.98 -1.07
CA GLU A 327 -2.58 -28.11 -1.68
C GLU A 327 -3.24 -28.56 -2.98
N ASP A 328 -4.55 -28.83 -2.97
CA ASP A 328 -5.25 -29.27 -4.17
C ASP A 328 -5.22 -28.23 -5.29
N TYR A 329 -5.37 -26.95 -4.92
CA TYR A 329 -5.36 -25.87 -5.90
C TYR A 329 -4.00 -25.78 -6.61
N TRP A 330 -2.90 -25.68 -5.88
CA TRP A 330 -1.57 -25.43 -6.43
C TRP A 330 -0.89 -26.66 -6.99
N SER A 331 -1.37 -27.88 -6.66
CA SER A 331 -0.82 -29.13 -7.18
C SER A 331 -1.61 -29.73 -8.35
N ARG A 332 -2.95 -29.51 -8.42
CA ARG A 332 -3.83 -30.15 -9.41
C ARG A 332 -4.66 -29.18 -10.26
N GLN A 333 -5.34 -28.21 -9.63
CA GLN A 333 -6.19 -27.29 -10.37
C GLN A 333 -5.37 -26.27 -11.15
N MET A 334 -4.36 -25.68 -10.53
CA MET A 334 -3.38 -24.78 -11.10
C MET A 334 -1.96 -25.27 -10.75
N PRO A 335 -1.43 -26.28 -11.44
CA PRO A 335 -0.27 -27.07 -10.98
C PRO A 335 1.06 -26.33 -11.15
N VAL A 336 1.17 -25.14 -10.56
CA VAL A 336 2.39 -24.32 -10.59
C VAL A 336 3.43 -24.83 -9.59
N TYR A 337 3.00 -25.35 -8.44
CA TYR A 337 3.92 -25.86 -7.42
C TYR A 337 4.77 -27.03 -7.93
N PRO A 338 4.22 -28.10 -8.55
CA PRO A 338 5.02 -29.16 -9.16
C PRO A 338 5.97 -28.65 -10.27
N LEU A 339 5.57 -27.62 -11.02
CA LEU A 339 6.43 -26.99 -12.02
C LEU A 339 7.65 -26.32 -11.38
N LEU A 340 7.45 -25.52 -10.32
CA LEU A 340 8.55 -24.88 -9.59
C LEU A 340 9.49 -25.90 -8.94
N GLU A 341 8.93 -26.97 -8.36
CA GLU A 341 9.71 -28.11 -7.81
C GLU A 341 10.57 -28.77 -8.90
N SER A 342 10.02 -29.03 -10.08
CA SER A 342 10.77 -29.57 -11.21
C SER A 342 11.89 -28.63 -11.66
N LEU A 343 11.59 -27.35 -11.82
CA LEU A 343 12.58 -26.34 -12.21
C LEU A 343 13.69 -26.17 -11.18
N ARG A 344 13.36 -26.31 -9.88
CA ARG A 344 14.32 -26.31 -8.77
C ARG A 344 15.22 -27.54 -8.85
N THR A 345 14.63 -28.71 -9.00
CA THR A 345 15.35 -30.02 -9.05
C THR A 345 16.27 -30.10 -10.25
N GLU A 346 15.84 -29.58 -11.42
CA GLU A 346 16.66 -29.50 -12.63
C GLU A 346 17.74 -28.40 -12.56
N GLY A 347 17.79 -27.61 -11.51
CA GLY A 347 18.74 -26.50 -11.34
C GLY A 347 18.48 -25.28 -12.22
N ARG A 348 17.32 -25.21 -12.90
CA ARG A 348 16.90 -24.06 -13.71
C ARG A 348 16.53 -22.88 -12.85
N TYR A 349 15.84 -23.12 -11.72
CA TYR A 349 15.63 -22.15 -10.65
C TYR A 349 16.41 -22.58 -9.41
N LYS A 350 17.18 -21.66 -8.85
CA LYS A 350 17.99 -21.88 -7.64
C LYS A 350 17.37 -21.10 -6.49
N ASN A 351 17.74 -21.45 -5.27
CA ASN A 351 17.40 -20.71 -4.06
C ASN A 351 15.87 -20.61 -3.77
N LEU A 352 15.03 -21.45 -4.39
CA LEU A 352 13.61 -21.45 -4.08
C LEU A 352 13.36 -22.14 -2.73
N ILE A 353 12.72 -21.45 -1.80
CA ILE A 353 12.27 -21.96 -0.50
C ILE A 353 10.76 -22.15 -0.62
N LEU A 354 10.35 -23.36 -1.00
CA LEU A 354 8.97 -23.69 -1.36
C LEU A 354 8.27 -24.45 -0.23
N THR A 355 7.08 -24.01 0.16
CA THR A 355 6.19 -24.72 1.08
C THR A 355 4.80 -24.82 0.45
N LEU A 356 4.18 -25.99 0.52
CA LEU A 356 2.80 -26.24 0.07
C LEU A 356 2.03 -26.81 1.23
N THR A 357 0.92 -26.17 1.63
CA THR A 357 0.14 -26.60 2.79
C THR A 357 -1.29 -26.10 2.75
N ASP A 358 -2.20 -26.83 3.41
CA ASP A 358 -3.56 -26.38 3.76
C ASP A 358 -3.62 -25.82 5.20
N SER A 359 -2.52 -25.91 5.97
CA SER A 359 -2.47 -25.55 7.39
C SER A 359 -1.97 -24.12 7.57
N VAL A 360 -2.76 -23.29 8.26
CA VAL A 360 -2.35 -21.95 8.68
C VAL A 360 -1.14 -22.00 9.61
N ASP A 361 -1.06 -23.01 10.50
CA ASP A 361 0.06 -23.16 11.43
C ASP A 361 1.37 -23.44 10.69
N GLU A 362 1.37 -24.39 9.75
CA GLU A 362 2.54 -24.69 8.92
C GLU A 362 2.95 -23.52 8.03
N ALA A 363 1.99 -22.78 7.49
CA ALA A 363 2.28 -21.58 6.70
C ALA A 363 2.99 -20.49 7.53
N VAL A 364 2.55 -20.29 8.78
CA VAL A 364 3.20 -19.36 9.71
C VAL A 364 4.60 -19.84 10.07
N GLU A 365 4.79 -21.14 10.40
CA GLU A 365 6.08 -21.73 10.73
C GLU A 365 7.08 -21.59 9.57
N ALA A 366 6.63 -21.79 8.33
CA ALA A 366 7.47 -21.65 7.12
C ALA A 366 8.00 -20.22 6.94
N LEU A 367 7.25 -19.21 7.37
CA LEU A 367 7.67 -17.80 7.29
C LEU A 367 8.53 -17.36 8.49
N GLU A 368 8.55 -18.14 9.57
CA GLU A 368 9.33 -17.84 10.79
C GLU A 368 10.62 -18.65 10.90
N SER A 369 10.75 -19.73 10.12
CA SER A 369 11.98 -20.53 10.10
C SER A 369 13.18 -19.69 9.65
N GLU A 370 14.35 -19.93 10.20
CA GLU A 370 15.62 -19.32 9.74
C GLU A 370 15.91 -19.78 8.31
N TRP A 371 16.10 -18.86 7.39
CA TRP A 371 16.39 -19.07 5.97
C TRP A 371 17.40 -18.06 5.41
#